data_e18dbc182e6466721aa857e6a8f92d93
#
_entry.id   e18dbc182e6466721aa857e6a8f92d93
#
_cell.length_a   1.000
_cell.length_b   1.000
_cell.length_c   1.000
_cell.angle_alpha   90.00
_cell.angle_beta   90.00
_cell.angle_gamma   90.00
#
_symmetry.space_group_name_H-M   'P 1'
#
loop_
_entity.id
_entity.type
_entity.pdbx_description
1 polymer ?
#
loop_
_entity_poly.entity_id
_entity_poly.type
_entity_poly.pdbx_seq_one_letter_code
_entity_poly.pdbx_strand_id
1 'polypeptide(L)'
;MQPGTRFRTSDTEREHVAEILRAAMAEGRLDLAEGEERLAATYAAKFRDELAPLTADLPDGGRGALARTPQAVAATRRSLWRHASLILIIAGVLTGLWLLSGAHFFWPVIPLAFLVIGLMRHARYGRYQFRYSYAHGHCG
;
A
#
# COMPACT_ATOMS: atom_id res chain seq x y z
N MET A 1 35.44 -14.46 1.45
CA MET A 1 33.97 -14.61 1.27
C MET A 1 33.35 -14.84 2.63
N GLN A 2 32.72 -13.85 3.24
CA GLN A 2 31.94 -14.07 4.45
C GLN A 2 30.66 -14.80 4.03
N PRO A 3 30.25 -15.90 4.69
CA PRO A 3 28.97 -16.53 4.44
C PRO A 3 27.90 -15.51 4.83
N GLY A 4 27.17 -15.00 3.82
CA GLY A 4 26.10 -14.04 4.06
C GLY A 4 25.13 -14.60 5.10
N THR A 5 24.88 -13.83 6.15
CA THR A 5 23.97 -14.22 7.21
C THR A 5 22.57 -14.44 6.62
N ARG A 6 22.16 -15.71 6.48
CA ARG A 6 20.82 -16.05 6.00
C ARG A 6 19.81 -15.72 7.10
N PHE A 7 18.89 -14.80 6.83
CA PHE A 7 17.83 -14.44 7.77
C PHE A 7 16.68 -15.43 7.68
N ARG A 8 16.21 -15.87 8.83
CA ARG A 8 14.99 -16.71 8.89
C ARG A 8 13.79 -15.89 8.48
N THR A 9 12.88 -16.52 7.72
CA THR A 9 11.60 -15.91 7.37
C THR A 9 10.62 -16.01 8.52
N SER A 10 9.73 -15.02 8.64
CA SER A 10 8.61 -15.02 9.58
C SER A 10 7.33 -15.55 8.91
N ASP A 11 6.33 -15.91 9.73
CA ASP A 11 5.01 -16.31 9.23
C ASP A 11 4.36 -15.18 8.41
N THR A 12 4.52 -13.92 8.86
CA THR A 12 4.01 -12.75 8.15
C THR A 12 4.62 -12.59 6.76
N GLU A 13 5.92 -12.87 6.61
CA GLU A 13 6.59 -12.79 5.31
C GLU A 13 6.14 -13.92 4.39
N ARG A 14 5.95 -15.14 4.91
CA ARG A 14 5.38 -16.25 4.14
C ARG A 14 3.97 -15.93 3.66
N GLU A 15 3.11 -15.44 4.56
CA GLU A 15 1.74 -15.08 4.20
C GLU A 15 1.68 -13.96 3.17
N HIS A 16 2.54 -12.96 3.29
CA HIS A 16 2.62 -11.88 2.28
C HIS A 16 2.96 -12.41 0.88
N VAL A 17 3.92 -13.33 0.76
CA VAL A 17 4.25 -13.97 -0.52
C VAL A 17 3.11 -14.84 -1.01
N ALA A 18 2.45 -15.58 -0.11
CA ALA A 18 1.28 -16.39 -0.47
C ALA A 18 0.12 -15.54 -1.00
N GLU A 19 -0.13 -14.36 -0.43
CA GLU A 19 -1.13 -13.42 -0.94
C GLU A 19 -0.78 -12.91 -2.35
N ILE A 20 0.50 -12.61 -2.61
CA ILE A 20 0.98 -12.23 -3.95
C ILE A 20 0.71 -13.33 -4.96
N LEU A 21 1.04 -14.60 -4.62
CA LEU A 21 0.83 -15.73 -5.50
C LEU A 21 -0.65 -15.98 -5.78
N ARG A 22 -1.51 -15.90 -4.76
CA ARG A 22 -2.97 -16.01 -4.95
C ARG A 22 -3.52 -14.88 -5.85
N ALA A 23 -3.02 -13.66 -5.71
CA ALA A 23 -3.41 -12.55 -6.57
C ALA A 23 -2.95 -12.76 -8.02
N ALA A 24 -1.74 -13.29 -8.23
CA ALA A 24 -1.22 -13.62 -9.55
C ALA A 24 -2.01 -14.75 -10.23
N MET A 25 -2.43 -15.78 -9.48
CA MET A 25 -3.35 -16.81 -9.98
C MET A 25 -4.72 -16.21 -10.37
N ALA A 26 -5.28 -15.34 -9.54
CA ALA A 26 -6.54 -14.67 -9.83
C ALA A 26 -6.47 -13.77 -11.08
N GLU A 27 -5.31 -13.20 -11.42
CA GLU A 27 -5.07 -12.48 -12.67
C GLU A 27 -4.74 -13.41 -13.85
N GLY A 28 -4.66 -14.72 -13.65
CA GLY A 28 -4.30 -15.68 -14.71
C GLY A 28 -2.83 -15.61 -15.13
N ARG A 29 -1.95 -15.07 -14.29
CA ARG A 29 -0.49 -15.02 -14.54
C ARG A 29 0.21 -16.30 -14.18
N LEU A 30 -0.33 -17.04 -13.23
CA LEU A 30 0.09 -18.38 -12.83
C LEU A 30 -1.08 -19.33 -13.09
N ASP A 31 -0.80 -20.49 -13.60
CA ASP A 31 -1.80 -21.56 -13.63
C ASP A 31 -2.01 -22.14 -12.22
N LEU A 32 -3.03 -22.97 -12.06
CA LEU A 32 -3.39 -23.52 -10.76
C LEU A 32 -2.29 -24.44 -10.21
N ALA A 33 -1.72 -25.29 -11.05
CA ALA A 33 -0.72 -26.27 -10.63
C ALA A 33 0.58 -25.58 -10.20
N GLU A 34 1.05 -24.60 -11.00
CA GLU A 34 2.22 -23.80 -10.67
C GLU A 34 1.99 -22.94 -9.41
N GLY A 35 0.80 -22.37 -9.27
CA GLY A 35 0.43 -21.57 -8.10
C GLY A 35 0.44 -22.40 -6.81
N GLU A 36 -0.11 -23.61 -6.85
CA GLU A 36 -0.11 -24.54 -5.71
C GLU A 36 1.31 -24.99 -5.32
N GLU A 37 2.15 -25.30 -6.31
CA GLU A 37 3.55 -25.66 -6.07
C GLU A 37 4.31 -24.53 -5.39
N ARG A 38 4.19 -23.29 -5.89
CA ARG A 38 4.83 -22.10 -5.32
C ARG A 38 4.29 -21.78 -3.92
N LEU A 39 2.99 -21.97 -3.67
CA LEU A 39 2.40 -21.80 -2.34
C LEU A 39 2.98 -22.84 -1.35
N ALA A 40 3.10 -24.11 -1.75
CA ALA A 40 3.72 -25.12 -0.92
C ALA A 40 5.18 -24.78 -0.60
N ALA A 41 5.95 -24.34 -1.59
CA ALA A 41 7.33 -23.87 -1.40
C ALA A 41 7.40 -22.66 -0.46
N THR A 42 6.45 -21.72 -0.56
CA THR A 42 6.37 -20.53 0.31
C THR A 42 6.20 -20.93 1.78
N TYR A 43 5.29 -21.86 2.07
CA TYR A 43 5.07 -22.31 3.45
C TYR A 43 6.18 -23.23 3.99
N ALA A 44 6.91 -23.91 3.11
CA ALA A 44 8.07 -24.70 3.48
C ALA A 44 9.35 -23.87 3.69
N ALA A 45 9.40 -22.65 3.18
CA ALA A 45 10.57 -21.77 3.24
C ALA A 45 10.97 -21.45 4.68
N LYS A 46 12.26 -21.62 4.98
CA LYS A 46 12.87 -21.33 6.29
C LYS A 46 13.64 -20.02 6.30
N PHE A 47 14.08 -19.55 5.15
CA PHE A 47 14.91 -18.36 4.99
C PHE A 47 14.31 -17.40 3.95
N ARG A 48 14.58 -16.09 4.11
CA ARG A 48 14.07 -15.04 3.21
C ARG A 48 14.52 -15.20 1.76
N ASP A 49 15.72 -15.67 1.56
CA ASP A 49 16.29 -15.89 0.23
C ASP A 49 15.56 -17.00 -0.55
N GLU A 50 14.83 -17.87 0.14
CA GLU A 50 13.98 -18.91 -0.48
C GLU A 50 12.64 -18.35 -0.98
N LEU A 51 12.19 -17.19 -0.47
CA LEU A 51 10.94 -16.56 -0.89
C LEU A 51 11.09 -15.71 -2.16
N ALA A 52 12.24 -15.03 -2.31
CA ALA A 52 12.45 -14.11 -3.41
C ALA A 52 12.28 -14.73 -4.81
N PRO A 53 12.79 -15.95 -5.09
CA PRO A 53 12.64 -16.59 -6.40
C PRO A 53 11.18 -16.90 -6.77
N LEU A 54 10.30 -17.11 -5.78
CA LEU A 54 8.92 -17.53 -6.01
C LEU A 54 8.04 -16.46 -6.65
N THR A 55 8.48 -15.20 -6.62
CA THR A 55 7.78 -14.07 -7.22
C THR A 55 8.64 -13.27 -8.21
N ALA A 56 9.87 -13.71 -8.50
CA ALA A 56 10.84 -12.95 -9.27
C ALA A 56 10.43 -12.73 -10.72
N ASP A 57 9.71 -13.66 -11.30
CA ASP A 57 9.19 -13.63 -12.68
C ASP A 57 7.88 -12.84 -12.81
N LEU A 58 7.23 -12.53 -11.68
CA LEU A 58 6.01 -11.73 -11.69
C LEU A 58 6.33 -10.24 -11.86
N PRO A 59 5.55 -9.49 -12.65
CA PRO A 59 5.73 -8.05 -12.79
C PRO A 59 5.72 -7.35 -11.41
N ASP A 60 6.74 -6.52 -11.16
CA ASP A 60 6.92 -5.84 -9.86
C ASP A 60 6.99 -6.80 -8.65
N GLY A 61 7.44 -8.04 -8.85
CA GLY A 61 7.41 -9.08 -7.81
C GLY A 61 5.98 -9.40 -7.34
N GLY A 62 4.99 -9.28 -8.23
CA GLY A 62 3.58 -9.55 -7.96
C GLY A 62 2.83 -8.50 -7.14
N ARG A 63 3.49 -7.42 -6.70
CA ARG A 63 2.87 -6.36 -5.88
C ARG A 63 1.74 -5.63 -6.60
N GLY A 64 1.84 -5.50 -7.93
CA GLY A 64 0.80 -4.91 -8.76
C GLY A 64 -0.50 -5.72 -8.72
N ALA A 65 -0.42 -7.05 -8.75
CA ALA A 65 -1.56 -7.95 -8.62
C ALA A 65 -2.21 -7.81 -7.24
N LEU A 66 -1.41 -7.83 -6.18
CA LEU A 66 -1.89 -7.68 -4.80
C LEU A 66 -2.64 -6.34 -4.60
N ALA A 67 -2.13 -5.22 -5.16
CA ALA A 67 -2.77 -3.91 -5.06
C ALA A 67 -4.13 -3.81 -5.77
N ARG A 68 -4.40 -4.70 -6.72
CA ARG A 68 -5.68 -4.75 -7.47
C ARG A 68 -6.70 -5.70 -6.85
N THR A 69 -6.33 -6.43 -5.81
CA THR A 69 -7.29 -7.30 -5.13
C THR A 69 -8.47 -6.51 -4.58
N PRO A 70 -9.71 -7.04 -4.60
CA PRO A 70 -10.88 -6.34 -4.10
C PRO A 70 -10.72 -5.88 -2.64
N GLN A 71 -10.01 -6.64 -1.82
CA GLN A 71 -9.72 -6.32 -0.43
C GLN A 71 -8.80 -5.10 -0.30
N ALA A 72 -7.72 -5.04 -1.09
CA ALA A 72 -6.79 -3.91 -1.09
C ALA A 72 -7.47 -2.63 -1.58
N VAL A 73 -8.27 -2.73 -2.65
CA VAL A 73 -9.06 -1.59 -3.16
C VAL A 73 -10.08 -1.12 -2.13
N ALA A 74 -10.79 -2.04 -1.48
CA ALA A 74 -11.76 -1.69 -0.43
C ALA A 74 -11.09 -1.07 0.79
N ALA A 75 -9.92 -1.56 1.21
CA ALA A 75 -9.16 -0.99 2.33
C ALA A 75 -8.70 0.45 2.02
N THR A 76 -8.18 0.69 0.83
CA THR A 76 -7.77 2.03 0.37
C THR A 76 -8.97 2.97 0.32
N ARG A 77 -10.11 2.51 -0.22
CA ARG A 77 -11.35 3.29 -0.27
C ARG A 77 -11.86 3.65 1.12
N ARG A 78 -11.87 2.72 2.07
CA ARG A 78 -12.28 3.00 3.47
C ARG A 78 -11.37 4.03 4.14
N SER A 79 -10.07 3.94 3.93
CA SER A 79 -9.10 4.92 4.45
C SER A 79 -9.37 6.31 3.89
N LEU A 80 -9.59 6.44 2.59
CA LEU A 80 -9.91 7.71 1.94
C LEU A 80 -11.24 8.30 2.46
N TRP A 81 -12.28 7.47 2.61
CA TRP A 81 -13.56 7.91 3.15
C TRP A 81 -13.47 8.40 4.59
N ARG A 82 -12.68 7.74 5.44
CA ARG A 82 -12.46 8.18 6.82
C ARG A 82 -11.77 9.54 6.89
N HIS A 83 -10.77 9.79 6.05
CA HIS A 83 -10.11 11.09 5.98
C HIS A 83 -11.02 12.17 5.39
N ALA A 84 -11.77 11.84 4.34
CA ALA A 84 -12.73 12.77 3.73
C ALA A 84 -13.84 13.17 4.71
N SER A 85 -14.41 12.21 5.47
CA SER A 85 -15.45 12.51 6.46
C SER A 85 -14.91 13.38 7.60
N LEU A 86 -13.71 13.14 8.07
CA LEU A 86 -13.09 13.98 9.10
C LEU A 86 -12.91 15.43 8.62
N ILE A 87 -12.44 15.62 7.39
CA ILE A 87 -12.28 16.94 6.78
C ILE A 87 -13.65 17.64 6.64
N LEU A 88 -14.68 16.94 6.21
CA LEU A 88 -16.04 17.48 6.11
C LEU A 88 -16.61 17.90 7.46
N ILE A 89 -16.39 17.11 8.51
CA ILE A 89 -16.80 17.46 9.87
C ILE A 89 -16.09 18.73 10.34
N ILE A 90 -14.76 18.81 10.19
CA ILE A 90 -13.99 19.98 10.58
C ILE A 90 -14.45 21.22 9.78
N ALA A 91 -14.65 21.09 8.48
CA ALA A 91 -15.16 22.15 7.64
C ALA A 91 -16.55 22.63 8.07
N GLY A 92 -17.44 21.69 8.38
CA GLY A 92 -18.78 22.02 8.88
C GLY A 92 -18.76 22.75 10.23
N VAL A 93 -17.93 22.29 11.17
CA VAL A 93 -17.76 22.94 12.47
C VAL A 93 -17.20 24.36 12.32
N LEU A 94 -16.15 24.53 11.52
CA LEU A 94 -15.53 25.87 11.28
C LEU A 94 -16.51 26.82 10.60
N THR A 95 -17.28 26.34 9.63
CA THR A 95 -18.30 27.16 8.95
C THR A 95 -19.44 27.52 9.90
N GLY A 96 -19.91 26.56 10.70
CA GLY A 96 -20.96 26.82 11.71
C GLY A 96 -20.51 27.83 12.76
N LEU A 97 -19.29 27.70 13.26
CA LEU A 97 -18.72 28.65 14.22
C LEU A 97 -18.58 30.06 13.63
N TRP A 98 -18.20 30.15 12.36
CA TRP A 98 -18.12 31.42 11.64
C TRP A 98 -19.51 32.08 11.51
N LEU A 99 -20.53 31.33 11.14
CA LEU A 99 -21.92 31.83 11.07
C LEU A 99 -22.41 32.37 12.41
N LEU A 100 -22.11 31.66 13.50
CA LEU A 100 -22.48 32.06 14.86
C LEU A 100 -21.70 33.28 15.36
N SER A 101 -20.47 33.50 14.89
CA SER A 101 -19.64 34.62 15.34
C SER A 101 -19.99 35.96 14.70
N GLY A 102 -20.87 35.98 13.68
CA GLY A 102 -21.24 37.23 12.97
C GLY A 102 -20.09 37.94 12.30
N ALA A 103 -18.96 37.30 12.08
CA ALA A 103 -17.75 37.89 11.54
C ALA A 103 -17.92 38.28 10.06
N HIS A 104 -17.64 39.52 9.71
CA HIS A 104 -17.72 40.04 8.33
C HIS A 104 -16.61 39.51 7.43
N PHE A 105 -15.53 38.96 8.00
CA PHE A 105 -14.42 38.39 7.26
C PHE A 105 -14.44 36.88 7.33
N PHE A 106 -14.39 36.19 6.16
CA PHE A 106 -14.40 34.75 6.07
C PHE A 106 -13.01 34.15 6.38
N TRP A 107 -12.59 34.20 7.64
CA TRP A 107 -11.31 33.67 8.11
C TRP A 107 -11.14 32.15 8.01
N PRO A 108 -12.22 31.29 7.98
CA PRO A 108 -12.06 29.86 7.83
C PRO A 108 -11.47 29.40 6.49
N VAL A 109 -11.38 30.28 5.48
CA VAL A 109 -10.72 30.01 4.19
C VAL A 109 -9.27 29.58 4.40
N ILE A 110 -8.55 30.21 5.33
CA ILE A 110 -7.12 29.95 5.54
C ILE A 110 -6.88 28.52 6.06
N PRO A 111 -7.47 28.07 7.19
CA PRO A 111 -7.28 26.69 7.66
C PRO A 111 -7.86 25.65 6.70
N LEU A 112 -8.97 25.94 6.00
CA LEU A 112 -9.52 25.04 4.98
C LEU A 112 -8.57 24.88 3.79
N ALA A 113 -7.95 25.95 3.31
CA ALA A 113 -6.94 25.88 2.25
C ALA A 113 -5.74 25.01 2.67
N PHE A 114 -5.24 25.17 3.90
CA PHE A 114 -4.17 24.32 4.43
C PHE A 114 -4.57 22.85 4.54
N LEU A 115 -5.80 22.54 4.95
CA LEU A 115 -6.33 21.17 5.00
C LEU A 115 -6.39 20.53 3.61
N VAL A 116 -6.88 21.27 2.61
CA VAL A 116 -6.95 20.79 1.21
C VAL A 116 -5.55 20.57 0.64
N ILE A 117 -4.63 21.51 0.87
CA ILE A 117 -3.23 21.37 0.41
C ILE A 117 -2.56 20.19 1.11
N GLY A 118 -2.76 20.02 2.41
CA GLY A 118 -2.26 18.88 3.18
C GLY A 118 -2.77 17.55 2.64
N LEU A 119 -4.07 17.45 2.32
CA LEU A 119 -4.68 16.27 1.72
C LEU A 119 -4.10 15.99 0.32
N MET A 120 -3.96 17.01 -0.51
CA MET A 120 -3.34 16.86 -1.84
C MET A 120 -1.88 16.40 -1.74
N ARG A 121 -1.11 16.96 -0.82
CA ARG A 121 0.27 16.50 -0.57
C ARG A 121 0.28 15.06 -0.10
N HIS A 122 -0.57 14.69 0.85
CA HIS A 122 -0.66 13.31 1.34
C HIS A 122 -1.05 12.33 0.22
N ALA A 123 -2.02 12.68 -0.61
CA ALA A 123 -2.43 11.88 -1.76
C ALA A 123 -1.34 11.77 -2.84
N ARG A 124 -0.50 12.81 -3.00
CA ARG A 124 0.63 12.79 -3.94
C ARG A 124 1.83 12.03 -3.39
N TYR A 125 2.17 12.16 -2.10
CA TYR A 125 3.29 11.46 -1.48
C TYR A 125 3.08 9.94 -1.44
N GLY A 126 1.86 9.45 -1.25
CA GLY A 126 1.55 8.04 -1.33
C GLY A 126 1.85 7.41 -2.70
N ARG A 127 1.85 8.20 -3.77
CA ARG A 127 2.22 7.74 -5.13
C ARG A 127 3.74 7.71 -5.38
N TYR A 128 4.55 8.45 -4.62
CA TYR A 128 5.99 8.54 -4.85
C TYR A 128 6.79 7.45 -4.13
N GLN A 129 6.32 6.92 -3.03
CA GLN A 129 7.00 5.83 -2.33
C GLN A 129 7.07 4.54 -3.14
N PHE A 130 6.16 4.32 -4.09
CA PHE A 130 6.22 3.18 -5.00
C PHE A 130 7.31 3.28 -6.09
N ARG A 131 7.88 4.46 -6.36
CA ARG A 131 8.90 4.67 -7.44
C ARG A 131 10.34 4.63 -6.98
N TYR A 132 10.64 4.85 -5.71
CA TYR A 132 12.03 4.97 -5.23
C TYR A 132 12.69 3.66 -4.80
N SER A 133 11.94 2.57 -4.65
CA SER A 133 12.50 1.25 -4.29
C SER A 133 13.26 0.56 -5.43
N TYR A 134 13.22 1.08 -6.66
CA TYR A 134 13.84 0.47 -7.84
C TYR A 134 15.25 0.97 -8.18
N ALA A 135 15.72 2.04 -7.56
CA ALA A 135 16.98 2.68 -7.99
C ALA A 135 18.26 2.16 -7.31
N HIS A 136 18.17 1.29 -6.31
CA HIS A 136 19.34 0.84 -5.53
C HIS A 136 19.62 -0.66 -5.59
N GLY A 137 19.16 -1.36 -6.61
CA GLY A 137 19.37 -2.81 -6.80
C GLY A 137 20.37 -3.20 -7.90
N HIS A 138 21.07 -2.25 -8.56
CA HIS A 138 22.04 -2.57 -9.59
C HIS A 138 23.33 -1.76 -9.38
N CYS A 139 24.18 -2.22 -8.47
CA CYS A 139 25.64 -2.06 -8.52
C CYS A 139 26.28 -2.99 -7.49
N GLY A 140 26.91 -4.06 -7.95
CA GLY A 140 27.75 -4.94 -7.15
C GLY A 140 27.72 -6.36 -7.62
#